data_da9e01b5ca5319759f1e440d46bdf6a5
#
_entry.id   da9e01b5ca5319759f1e440d46bdf6a5
#
_cell.length_a   1.000
_cell.length_b   1.000
_cell.length_c   1.000
_cell.angle_alpha   90.00
_cell.angle_beta   90.00
_cell.angle_gamma   90.00
#
_symmetry.space_group_name_H-M   'P 1'
#
loop_
_entity.id
_entity.type
_entity.pdbx_description
1 polymer ?
#
loop_
_entity_poly.entity_id
_entity_poly.type
_entity_poly.pdbx_seq_one_letter_code
_entity_poly.pdbx_strand_id
1 'polypeptide(L)'
;MDQNKQTATVKSSLSQAIIDQGLRAYMLNVYNYMASGVLLTGFVALVLFKLAVVTDASTGQIIGLTSVGNAIYNSALMWVLMLAPLGIVFYLGFKIANMSVSKAQTMFWIFAALMGASLSSIFLVYTGTSITRVFFITAGTFGAMSIYGYTTKRDLTKLGSFLMMGLIGI
;
A
#
# COMPACT_ATOMS: atom_id res chain seq x y z
N MET A 1 -38.24 32.54 22.22
CA MET A 1 -37.41 32.57 20.99
C MET A 1 -36.11 31.74 21.11
N ASP A 2 -35.70 31.36 22.32
CA ASP A 2 -34.42 30.65 22.57
C ASP A 2 -34.46 29.13 22.38
N GLN A 3 -35.63 28.47 22.62
CA GLN A 3 -35.72 27.02 22.48
C GLN A 3 -35.51 26.51 21.05
N ASN A 4 -35.96 27.25 20.05
CA ASN A 4 -35.78 26.87 18.66
C ASN A 4 -34.30 26.98 18.19
N LYS A 5 -33.51 27.91 18.75
CA LYS A 5 -32.06 28.03 18.49
C LYS A 5 -31.30 26.89 19.18
N GLN A 6 -31.65 26.53 20.39
CA GLN A 6 -31.02 25.42 21.12
C GLN A 6 -31.24 24.07 20.42
N THR A 7 -32.47 23.79 19.97
CA THR A 7 -32.76 22.56 19.22
C THR A 7 -32.08 22.49 17.87
N ALA A 8 -31.91 23.61 17.17
CA ALA A 8 -31.16 23.66 15.91
C ALA A 8 -29.66 23.40 16.13
N THR A 9 -29.09 23.99 17.19
CA THR A 9 -27.66 23.79 17.52
C THR A 9 -27.37 22.34 17.96
N VAL A 10 -28.25 21.75 18.76
CA VAL A 10 -28.12 20.33 19.18
C VAL A 10 -28.28 19.38 18.00
N LYS A 11 -29.20 19.64 17.08
CA LYS A 11 -29.33 18.84 15.85
C LYS A 11 -28.11 18.94 14.94
N SER A 12 -27.52 20.13 14.80
CA SER A 12 -26.31 20.31 13.98
C SER A 12 -25.08 19.60 14.60
N SER A 13 -24.92 19.68 15.93
CA SER A 13 -23.82 19.00 16.62
C SER A 13 -23.95 17.47 16.61
N LEU A 14 -25.18 16.94 16.76
CA LEU A 14 -25.47 15.50 16.63
C LEU A 14 -25.21 15.02 15.20
N SER A 15 -25.63 15.77 14.20
CA SER A 15 -25.38 15.43 12.79
C SER A 15 -23.88 15.42 12.47
N GLN A 16 -23.10 16.39 12.96
CA GLN A 16 -21.65 16.40 12.81
C GLN A 16 -20.99 15.22 13.52
N ALA A 17 -21.40 14.90 14.74
CA ALA A 17 -20.85 13.76 15.47
C ALA A 17 -21.11 12.41 14.78
N ILE A 18 -22.27 12.23 14.16
CA ILE A 18 -22.61 11.04 13.37
C ILE A 18 -21.76 10.96 12.10
N ILE A 19 -21.56 12.08 11.40
CA ILE A 19 -20.71 12.16 10.22
C ILE A 19 -19.27 11.85 10.59
N ASP A 20 -18.75 12.38 11.70
CA ASP A 20 -17.39 12.12 12.17
C ASP A 20 -17.18 10.64 12.54
N GLN A 21 -18.15 9.99 13.17
CA GLN A 21 -18.09 8.55 13.47
C GLN A 21 -18.12 7.69 12.21
N GLY A 22 -18.97 8.02 11.25
CA GLY A 22 -19.04 7.33 9.96
C GLY A 22 -17.73 7.48 9.17
N LEU A 23 -17.17 8.69 9.15
CA LEU A 23 -15.89 8.96 8.50
C LEU A 23 -14.73 8.19 9.16
N ARG A 24 -14.70 8.13 10.48
CA ARG A 24 -13.71 7.33 11.22
C ARG A 24 -13.79 5.84 10.90
N ALA A 25 -14.99 5.27 10.91
CA ALA A 25 -15.18 3.86 10.57
C ALA A 25 -14.74 3.56 9.14
N TYR A 26 -15.06 4.45 8.20
CA TYR A 26 -14.62 4.34 6.82
C TYR A 26 -13.10 4.39 6.69
N MET A 27 -12.43 5.34 7.33
CA MET A 27 -10.98 5.48 7.32
C MET A 27 -10.28 4.26 7.91
N LEU A 28 -10.78 3.70 9.03
CA LEU A 28 -10.25 2.47 9.62
C LEU A 28 -10.34 1.29 8.65
N ASN A 29 -11.44 1.15 7.92
CA ASN A 29 -11.58 0.11 6.91
C ASN A 29 -10.57 0.29 5.77
N VAL A 30 -10.37 1.51 5.28
CA VAL A 30 -9.36 1.81 4.25
C VAL A 30 -7.96 1.44 4.73
N TYR A 31 -7.58 1.82 5.96
CA TYR A 31 -6.28 1.46 6.54
C TYR A 31 -6.10 -0.06 6.69
N ASN A 32 -7.15 -0.78 7.10
CA ASN A 32 -7.10 -2.24 7.19
C ASN A 32 -6.88 -2.89 5.82
N TYR A 33 -7.55 -2.41 4.78
CA TYR A 33 -7.31 -2.87 3.40
C TYR A 33 -5.88 -2.56 2.95
N MET A 34 -5.38 -1.36 3.20
CA MET A 34 -4.00 -0.99 2.87
C MET A 34 -2.99 -1.89 3.58
N ALA A 35 -3.14 -2.06 4.89
CA ALA A 35 -2.24 -2.90 5.69
C ALA A 35 -2.25 -4.35 5.20
N SER A 36 -3.42 -4.93 4.96
CA SER A 36 -3.54 -6.30 4.45
C SER A 36 -2.98 -6.45 3.03
N GLY A 37 -3.17 -5.44 2.17
CA GLY A 37 -2.55 -5.42 0.83
C GLY A 37 -1.03 -5.40 0.89
N VAL A 38 -0.44 -4.57 1.75
CA VAL A 38 1.02 -4.52 1.96
C VAL A 38 1.55 -5.84 2.53
N LEU A 39 0.84 -6.43 3.49
CA LEU A 39 1.20 -7.76 4.03
C LEU A 39 1.20 -8.83 2.94
N LEU A 40 0.17 -8.87 2.10
CA LEU A 40 0.11 -9.81 0.97
C LEU A 40 1.27 -9.57 -0.01
N THR A 41 1.56 -8.32 -0.36
CA THR A 41 2.68 -7.94 -1.22
C THR A 41 4.00 -8.46 -0.66
N GLY A 42 4.27 -8.22 0.63
CA GLY A 42 5.48 -8.68 1.30
C GLY A 42 5.57 -10.21 1.38
N PHE A 43 4.46 -10.87 1.69
CA PHE A 43 4.38 -12.33 1.73
C PHE A 43 4.68 -12.96 0.36
N VAL A 44 4.03 -12.48 -0.70
CA VAL A 44 4.26 -12.98 -2.07
C VAL A 44 5.71 -12.73 -2.50
N ALA A 45 6.27 -11.56 -2.21
CA ALA A 45 7.65 -11.23 -2.54
C ALA A 45 8.64 -12.19 -1.85
N LEU A 46 8.45 -12.48 -0.56
CA LEU A 46 9.29 -13.40 0.19
C LEU A 46 9.16 -14.86 -0.29
N VAL A 47 7.93 -15.30 -0.56
CA VAL A 47 7.68 -16.67 -1.04
C VAL A 47 8.33 -16.89 -2.39
N LEU A 48 8.12 -15.97 -3.34
CA LEU A 48 8.73 -16.06 -4.67
C LEU A 48 10.25 -15.99 -4.61
N PHE A 49 10.81 -15.10 -3.80
CA PHE A 49 12.25 -15.04 -3.58
C PHE A 49 12.80 -16.37 -3.08
N LYS A 50 12.21 -16.94 -2.03
CA LYS A 50 12.66 -18.24 -1.47
C LYS A 50 12.52 -19.40 -2.46
N LEU A 51 11.51 -19.39 -3.33
CA LEU A 51 11.33 -20.41 -4.37
C LEU A 51 12.31 -20.21 -5.53
N ALA A 52 12.76 -18.99 -5.76
CA ALA A 52 13.59 -18.63 -6.89
C ALA A 52 15.09 -18.76 -6.65
N VAL A 53 15.55 -18.77 -5.38
CA VAL A 53 16.98 -18.81 -5.03
C VAL A 53 17.38 -20.11 -4.35
N VAL A 54 18.60 -20.55 -4.62
CA VAL A 54 19.30 -21.58 -3.86
C VAL A 54 20.25 -20.87 -2.90
N THR A 55 20.05 -21.07 -1.60
CA THR A 55 20.91 -20.53 -0.54
C THR A 55 21.78 -21.62 0.06
N ASP A 56 23.03 -21.29 0.34
CA ASP A 56 23.92 -22.16 1.11
C ASP A 56 23.42 -22.26 2.56
N ALA A 57 23.25 -23.49 3.04
CA ALA A 57 22.77 -23.76 4.40
C ALA A 57 23.74 -23.30 5.48
N SER A 58 25.05 -23.18 5.17
CA SER A 58 26.09 -22.82 6.14
C SER A 58 26.31 -21.30 6.24
N THR A 59 26.24 -20.60 5.12
CA THR A 59 26.55 -19.16 5.04
C THR A 59 25.34 -18.29 4.84
N GLY A 60 24.18 -18.87 4.44
CA GLY A 60 22.98 -18.12 4.08
C GLY A 60 23.12 -17.27 2.81
N GLN A 61 24.21 -17.43 2.08
CA GLN A 61 24.46 -16.69 0.84
C GLN A 61 23.72 -17.33 -0.33
N ILE A 62 23.33 -16.49 -1.30
CA ILE A 62 22.69 -16.94 -2.55
C ILE A 62 23.77 -17.58 -3.41
N ILE A 63 23.65 -18.88 -3.70
CA ILE A 63 24.59 -19.63 -4.55
C ILE A 63 24.13 -19.60 -6.01
N GLY A 64 22.84 -19.46 -6.27
CA GLY A 64 22.29 -19.48 -7.62
C GLY A 64 20.78 -19.36 -7.66
N LEU A 65 20.24 -19.44 -8.86
CA LEU A 65 18.80 -19.44 -9.12
C LEU A 65 18.30 -20.87 -9.33
N THR A 66 17.12 -21.16 -8.81
CA THR A 66 16.39 -22.39 -9.12
C THR A 66 15.89 -22.37 -10.56
N SER A 67 15.34 -23.48 -11.06
CA SER A 67 14.63 -23.49 -12.36
C SER A 67 13.51 -22.48 -12.41
N VAL A 68 12.78 -22.29 -11.30
CA VAL A 68 11.73 -21.27 -11.16
C VAL A 68 12.34 -19.87 -11.22
N GLY A 69 13.44 -19.63 -10.50
CA GLY A 69 14.15 -18.36 -10.51
C GLY A 69 14.67 -17.97 -11.91
N ASN A 70 15.23 -18.93 -12.62
CA ASN A 70 15.66 -18.71 -14.00
C ASN A 70 14.50 -18.37 -14.93
N ALA A 71 13.35 -19.07 -14.78
CA ALA A 71 12.16 -18.79 -15.57
C ALA A 71 11.58 -17.39 -15.27
N ILE A 72 11.65 -16.92 -14.03
CA ILE A 72 11.11 -15.61 -13.63
C ILE A 72 12.08 -14.48 -13.99
N TYR A 73 13.36 -14.58 -13.60
CA TYR A 73 14.29 -13.46 -13.63
C TYR A 73 15.16 -13.39 -14.89
N ASN A 74 15.36 -14.51 -15.60
CA ASN A 74 16.18 -14.58 -16.81
C ASN A 74 15.38 -14.72 -18.11
N SER A 75 14.05 -14.55 -18.05
CA SER A 75 13.17 -14.62 -19.21
C SER A 75 12.41 -13.31 -19.44
N ALA A 76 11.69 -13.25 -20.56
CA ALA A 76 10.75 -12.16 -20.84
C ALA A 76 9.66 -12.01 -19.75
N LEU A 77 9.43 -13.05 -18.93
CA LEU A 77 8.47 -13.02 -17.83
C LEU A 77 8.81 -11.94 -16.79
N MET A 78 10.09 -11.64 -16.58
CA MET A 78 10.52 -10.54 -15.71
C MET A 78 9.91 -9.20 -16.13
N TRP A 79 9.97 -8.89 -17.42
CA TRP A 79 9.38 -7.66 -17.95
C TRP A 79 7.86 -7.63 -17.80
N VAL A 80 7.20 -8.77 -18.02
CA VAL A 80 5.75 -8.88 -17.80
C VAL A 80 5.41 -8.63 -16.33
N LEU A 81 6.15 -9.23 -15.39
CA LEU A 81 5.93 -9.02 -13.95
C LEU A 81 6.19 -7.58 -13.50
N MET A 82 7.17 -6.91 -14.09
CA MET A 82 7.44 -5.49 -13.79
C MET A 82 6.35 -4.56 -14.32
N LEU A 83 5.80 -4.85 -15.49
CA LEU A 83 4.82 -3.98 -16.16
C LEU A 83 3.36 -4.33 -15.79
N ALA A 84 3.08 -5.56 -15.35
CA ALA A 84 1.73 -6.00 -15.03
C ALA A 84 1.03 -5.16 -13.95
N PRO A 85 1.68 -4.76 -12.82
CA PRO A 85 1.05 -3.87 -11.86
C PRO A 85 0.65 -2.53 -12.46
N LEU A 86 1.49 -1.97 -13.32
CA LEU A 86 1.21 -0.72 -14.02
C LEU A 86 -0.02 -0.86 -14.93
N GLY A 87 -0.11 -1.98 -15.66
CA GLY A 87 -1.28 -2.30 -16.48
C GLY A 87 -2.58 -2.35 -15.66
N ILE A 88 -2.55 -2.93 -14.45
CA ILE A 88 -3.72 -2.97 -13.55
C ILE A 88 -4.08 -1.55 -13.07
N VAL A 89 -3.10 -0.71 -12.74
CA VAL A 89 -3.36 0.69 -12.34
C VAL A 89 -4.08 1.45 -13.44
N PHE A 90 -3.61 1.36 -14.68
CA PHE A 90 -4.30 1.98 -15.82
C PHE A 90 -5.71 1.40 -16.02
N TYR A 91 -5.86 0.08 -15.98
CA TYR A 91 -7.16 -0.57 -16.10
C TYR A 91 -8.15 -0.10 -15.03
N LEU A 92 -7.70 -0.03 -13.76
CA LEU A 92 -8.53 0.50 -12.66
C LEU A 92 -8.85 1.97 -12.86
N GLY A 93 -7.88 2.80 -13.26
CA GLY A 93 -8.10 4.22 -13.52
C GLY A 93 -9.21 4.50 -14.52
N PHE A 94 -9.29 3.68 -15.57
CA PHE A 94 -10.35 3.84 -16.59
C PHE A 94 -11.69 3.22 -16.20
N LYS A 95 -11.71 2.15 -15.41
CA LYS A 95 -12.93 1.36 -15.17
C LYS A 95 -13.50 1.42 -13.77
N ILE A 96 -12.79 1.99 -12.79
CA ILE A 96 -13.17 1.94 -11.38
C ILE A 96 -14.56 2.57 -11.12
N ALA A 97 -14.91 3.62 -11.83
CA ALA A 97 -16.21 4.30 -11.69
C ALA A 97 -17.41 3.42 -12.07
N ASN A 98 -17.19 2.42 -12.94
CA ASN A 98 -18.23 1.53 -13.45
C ASN A 98 -18.13 0.10 -12.89
N MET A 99 -17.23 -0.13 -11.92
CA MET A 99 -17.02 -1.45 -11.32
C MET A 99 -17.86 -1.63 -10.06
N SER A 100 -18.31 -2.87 -9.82
CA SER A 100 -18.85 -3.24 -8.51
C SER A 100 -17.74 -3.27 -7.46
N VAL A 101 -18.09 -2.99 -6.21
CA VAL A 101 -17.15 -2.99 -5.06
C VAL A 101 -16.38 -4.32 -4.98
N SER A 102 -17.06 -5.44 -5.15
CA SER A 102 -16.43 -6.77 -5.12
C SER A 102 -15.35 -6.94 -6.20
N LYS A 103 -15.62 -6.47 -7.43
CA LYS A 103 -14.63 -6.51 -8.52
C LYS A 103 -13.43 -5.60 -8.23
N ALA A 104 -13.66 -4.41 -7.69
CA ALA A 104 -12.59 -3.50 -7.30
C ALA A 104 -11.70 -4.11 -6.21
N GLN A 105 -12.29 -4.76 -5.21
CA GLN A 105 -11.56 -5.48 -4.16
C GLN A 105 -10.73 -6.64 -4.74
N THR A 106 -11.30 -7.44 -5.62
CA THR A 106 -10.57 -8.54 -6.28
C THR A 106 -9.37 -8.01 -7.07
N MET A 107 -9.57 -6.93 -7.84
CA MET A 107 -8.48 -6.28 -8.58
C MET A 107 -7.38 -5.73 -7.66
N PHE A 108 -7.76 -5.20 -6.50
CA PHE A 108 -6.81 -4.75 -5.48
C PHE A 108 -5.93 -5.90 -4.97
N TRP A 109 -6.52 -7.07 -4.68
CA TRP A 109 -5.76 -8.25 -4.23
C TRP A 109 -4.82 -8.79 -5.32
N ILE A 110 -5.29 -8.84 -6.57
CA ILE A 110 -4.46 -9.23 -7.71
C ILE A 110 -3.30 -8.23 -7.89
N PHE A 111 -3.58 -6.94 -7.80
CA PHE A 111 -2.56 -5.90 -7.84
C PHE A 111 -1.51 -6.07 -6.73
N ALA A 112 -1.94 -6.29 -5.48
CA ALA A 112 -1.05 -6.50 -4.35
C ALA A 112 -0.14 -7.74 -4.54
N ALA A 113 -0.70 -8.84 -5.05
CA ALA A 113 0.07 -10.05 -5.36
C ALA A 113 1.08 -9.82 -6.50
N LEU A 114 0.68 -9.15 -7.57
CA LEU A 114 1.58 -8.83 -8.70
C LEU A 114 2.68 -7.85 -8.29
N MET A 115 2.37 -6.86 -7.44
CA MET A 115 3.38 -5.99 -6.84
C MET A 115 4.39 -6.80 -6.03
N GLY A 116 3.93 -7.75 -5.22
CA GLY A 116 4.81 -8.65 -4.49
C GLY A 116 5.72 -9.46 -5.40
N ALA A 117 5.16 -10.01 -6.48
CA ALA A 117 5.93 -10.76 -7.48
C ALA A 117 6.99 -9.88 -8.17
N SER A 118 6.63 -8.66 -8.55
CA SER A 118 7.55 -7.69 -9.14
C SER A 118 8.67 -7.30 -8.17
N LEU A 119 8.32 -7.01 -6.91
CA LEU A 119 9.27 -6.60 -5.88
C LEU A 119 10.18 -7.75 -5.39
N SER A 120 9.86 -9.01 -5.70
CA SER A 120 10.71 -10.14 -5.31
C SER A 120 12.13 -10.05 -5.88
N SER A 121 12.33 -9.41 -7.03
CA SER A 121 13.64 -9.16 -7.63
C SER A 121 14.54 -8.25 -6.79
N ILE A 122 13.97 -7.40 -5.95
CA ILE A 122 14.72 -6.50 -5.05
C ILE A 122 15.56 -7.30 -4.06
N PHE A 123 15.06 -8.45 -3.60
CA PHE A 123 15.80 -9.33 -2.68
C PHE A 123 17.04 -9.99 -3.31
N LEU A 124 17.14 -9.99 -4.64
CA LEU A 124 18.35 -10.45 -5.35
C LEU A 124 19.45 -9.39 -5.37
N VAL A 125 19.06 -8.12 -5.40
CA VAL A 125 19.99 -7.00 -5.60
C VAL A 125 20.42 -6.39 -4.26
N TYR A 126 19.51 -6.32 -3.30
CA TYR A 126 19.72 -5.68 -2.01
C TYR A 126 19.83 -6.69 -0.88
N THR A 127 20.73 -6.41 0.06
CA THR A 127 20.87 -7.25 1.27
C THR A 127 19.62 -7.17 2.15
N GLY A 128 19.29 -8.26 2.83
CA GLY A 128 18.17 -8.31 3.77
C GLY A 128 18.24 -7.22 4.84
N THR A 129 19.45 -6.86 5.30
CA THR A 129 19.67 -5.77 6.27
C THR A 129 19.25 -4.41 5.71
N SER A 130 19.57 -4.12 4.45
CA SER A 130 19.19 -2.88 3.79
C SER A 130 17.67 -2.77 3.63
N ILE A 131 17.04 -3.87 3.19
CA ILE A 131 15.58 -3.94 3.02
C ILE A 131 14.87 -3.74 4.37
N THR A 132 15.34 -4.42 5.42
CA THR A 132 14.79 -4.30 6.78
C THR A 132 14.91 -2.87 7.30
N ARG A 133 16.07 -2.23 7.10
CA ARG A 133 16.30 -0.83 7.52
C ARG A 133 15.32 0.13 6.84
N VAL A 134 15.18 0.04 5.52
CA VAL A 134 14.24 0.87 4.76
C VAL A 134 12.81 0.63 5.21
N PHE A 135 12.43 -0.64 5.43
CA PHE A 135 11.10 -1.01 5.92
C PHE A 135 10.78 -0.33 7.26
N PHE A 136 11.67 -0.41 8.26
CA PHE A 136 11.44 0.20 9.56
C PHE A 136 11.41 1.73 9.51
N ILE A 137 12.27 2.35 8.70
CA ILE A 137 12.24 3.81 8.51
C ILE A 137 10.91 4.23 7.89
N THR A 138 10.47 3.54 6.84
CA THR A 138 9.21 3.85 6.15
C THR A 138 8.01 3.61 7.06
N ALA A 139 7.98 2.49 7.77
CA ALA A 139 6.90 2.17 8.72
C ALA A 139 6.84 3.20 9.87
N GLY A 140 7.98 3.61 10.41
CA GLY A 140 8.07 4.64 11.44
C GLY A 140 7.58 6.01 10.93
N THR A 141 8.01 6.41 9.74
CA THR A 141 7.56 7.66 9.11
C THR A 141 6.06 7.64 8.83
N PHE A 142 5.55 6.54 8.27
CA PHE A 142 4.12 6.38 8.01
C PHE A 142 3.30 6.40 9.30
N GLY A 143 3.76 5.69 10.35
CA GLY A 143 3.12 5.69 11.66
C GLY A 143 3.08 7.08 12.29
N ALA A 144 4.21 7.81 12.27
CA ALA A 144 4.29 9.16 12.79
C ALA A 144 3.35 10.13 12.05
N MET A 145 3.33 10.07 10.72
CA MET A 145 2.44 10.89 9.90
C MET A 145 0.96 10.53 10.07
N SER A 146 0.66 9.24 10.26
CA SER A 146 -0.70 8.76 10.54
C SER A 146 -1.22 9.30 11.87
N ILE A 147 -0.40 9.23 12.94
CA ILE A 147 -0.74 9.78 14.25
C ILE A 147 -0.90 11.30 14.19
N TYR A 148 0.01 11.98 13.48
CA TYR A 148 -0.07 13.43 13.27
C TYR A 148 -1.36 13.81 12.54
N GLY A 149 -1.69 13.14 11.42
CA GLY A 149 -2.92 13.38 10.66
C GLY A 149 -4.19 13.13 11.48
N TYR A 150 -4.16 12.12 12.37
CA TYR A 150 -5.29 11.80 13.24
C TYR A 150 -5.49 12.81 14.37
N THR A 151 -4.41 13.40 14.88
CA THR A 151 -4.44 14.29 16.04
C THR A 151 -4.59 15.76 15.65
N THR A 152 -4.14 16.13 14.42
CA THR A 152 -4.16 17.53 14.00
C THR A 152 -5.57 18.00 13.66
N LYS A 153 -5.87 19.25 14.07
CA LYS A 153 -7.09 19.98 13.68
C LYS A 153 -6.84 20.97 12.53
N ARG A 154 -5.61 21.02 12.04
CA ARG A 154 -5.22 21.92 10.95
C ARG A 154 -5.55 21.33 9.60
N ASP A 155 -5.92 22.18 8.65
CA ASP A 155 -6.05 21.77 7.26
C ASP A 155 -4.67 21.46 6.66
N LEU A 156 -4.46 20.20 6.30
CA LEU A 156 -3.21 19.69 5.74
C LEU A 156 -3.14 19.80 4.21
N THR A 157 -4.16 20.37 3.54
CA THR A 157 -4.23 20.47 2.07
C THR A 157 -3.03 21.21 1.50
N LYS A 158 -2.62 22.30 2.15
CA LYS A 158 -1.45 23.09 1.73
C LYS A 158 -0.14 22.31 1.87
N LEU A 159 -0.01 21.53 2.95
CA LEU A 159 1.14 20.64 3.18
C LEU A 159 1.17 19.52 2.13
N GLY A 160 0.01 18.91 1.83
CA GLY A 160 -0.12 17.90 0.80
C GLY A 160 0.30 18.41 -0.58
N SER A 161 -0.14 19.61 -0.96
CA SER A 161 0.26 20.25 -2.23
C SER A 161 1.77 20.52 -2.29
N PHE A 162 2.37 20.97 -1.19
CA PHE A 162 3.82 21.20 -1.09
C PHE A 162 4.61 19.88 -1.23
N LEU A 163 4.17 18.81 -0.55
CA LEU A 163 4.80 17.49 -0.64
C LEU A 163 4.68 16.87 -2.03
N MET A 164 3.52 17.04 -2.69
CA MET A 164 3.32 16.60 -4.08
C MET A 164 4.27 17.33 -5.04
N MET A 165 4.45 18.64 -4.85
CA MET A 165 5.40 19.41 -5.67
C MET A 165 6.84 18.95 -5.43
N GLY A 166 7.20 18.64 -4.18
CA GLY A 166 8.50 18.04 -3.84
C GLY A 166 8.70 16.66 -4.49
N LEU A 167 7.67 15.81 -4.51
CA LEU A 167 7.73 14.48 -5.13
C LEU A 167 7.96 14.55 -6.64
N ILE A 168 7.36 15.54 -7.32
CA ILE A 168 7.54 15.73 -8.77
C ILE A 168 8.94 16.30 -9.08
N GLY A 169 9.55 17.00 -8.12
CA GLY A 169 10.87 17.63 -8.27
C GLY A 169 12.07 16.71 -8.00
N ILE A 170 11.85 15.48 -7.53
CA ILE A 170 12.87 14.46 -7.32
C ILE A 170 13.01 13.57 -8.56
#